data_ab69f6bea3b376d96dbf2a9d63fa1f1f
#
_entry.id   ab69f6bea3b376d96dbf2a9d63fa1f1f
#
_cell.length_a   1.000
_cell.length_b   1.000
_cell.length_c   1.000
_cell.angle_alpha   90.00
_cell.angle_beta   90.00
_cell.angle_gamma   90.00
#
_symmetry.space_group_name_H-M   'P 1'
#
loop_
_entity.id
_entity.type
_entity.pdbx_description
1 polymer ?
#
loop_
_entity_poly.entity_id
_entity_poly.type
_entity_poly.pdbx_seq_one_letter_code
_entity_poly.pdbx_strand_id
1 'polypeptide(L)'
;MQNVGRSVTSVISPYRVEVVQGNFVSKEQVEALQKGMSREQVRQILGTPLVSSVFHNDRWDYVFSLRRQGVEPQQRRLTVYFKDDMMERAEGDTMPSEAEFVSTLEAKNRPGKVPRLEATEEELRAFPKSSTPAAQPEPAPPATTNYPPLESAPR
;
A
#
# COMPACT_ATOMS: atom_id res chain seq x y z
N MET A 1 21.52 -24.09 39.60
CA MET A 1 20.20 -24.07 38.91
C MET A 1 20.06 -22.72 38.26
N GLN A 2 20.45 -22.58 36.99
CA GLN A 2 20.37 -21.34 36.23
C GLN A 2 19.21 -21.49 35.25
N ASN A 3 18.15 -20.70 35.48
CA ASN A 3 17.02 -20.59 34.58
C ASN A 3 17.45 -19.89 33.28
N VAL A 4 17.59 -20.66 32.21
CA VAL A 4 17.72 -20.12 30.85
C VAL A 4 16.30 -19.83 30.33
N GLY A 5 15.74 -18.72 30.74
CA GLY A 5 14.56 -18.16 30.12
C GLY A 5 14.92 -17.63 28.75
N ARG A 6 14.92 -18.48 27.73
CA ARG A 6 14.99 -18.03 26.34
C ARG A 6 13.71 -17.25 26.02
N SER A 7 13.85 -15.95 26.00
CA SER A 7 12.80 -15.03 25.55
C SER A 7 12.46 -15.33 24.09
N VAL A 8 11.34 -16.00 23.84
CA VAL A 8 10.81 -16.32 22.51
C VAL A 8 10.14 -15.11 21.86
N THR A 9 10.30 -13.93 22.46
CA THR A 9 9.62 -12.68 22.01
C THR A 9 10.22 -12.00 20.79
N SER A 10 11.35 -12.50 20.25
CA SER A 10 12.01 -11.83 19.12
C SER A 10 11.60 -12.34 17.73
N VAL A 11 10.72 -13.33 17.63
CA VAL A 11 10.38 -13.95 16.35
C VAL A 11 9.09 -13.37 15.71
N ILE A 12 8.29 -12.64 16.48
CA ILE A 12 7.10 -12.03 15.95
C ILE A 12 7.45 -10.61 15.53
N SER A 13 7.85 -10.45 14.27
CA SER A 13 7.93 -9.12 13.66
C SER A 13 6.48 -8.67 13.40
N PRO A 14 5.95 -7.69 14.15
CA PRO A 14 4.58 -7.26 13.93
C PRO A 14 4.46 -6.73 12.50
N TYR A 15 3.42 -7.17 11.79
CA TYR A 15 3.08 -6.66 10.47
C TYR A 15 2.96 -5.14 10.54
N ARG A 16 3.77 -4.44 9.78
CA ARG A 16 3.74 -2.98 9.73
C ARG A 16 2.77 -2.56 8.66
N VAL A 17 1.67 -1.99 9.07
CA VAL A 17 0.68 -1.43 8.16
C VAL A 17 1.22 -0.13 7.59
N GLU A 18 1.36 -0.08 6.27
CA GLU A 18 1.60 1.15 5.51
C GLU A 18 0.35 1.44 4.71
N VAL A 19 -0.22 2.62 4.90
CA VAL A 19 -1.41 3.07 4.19
C VAL A 19 -1.04 4.27 3.35
N VAL A 20 -1.12 4.10 2.03
CA VAL A 20 -0.94 5.16 1.04
C VAL A 20 -2.30 5.40 0.39
N GLN A 21 -2.77 6.62 0.40
CA GLN A 21 -4.06 7.00 -0.20
C GLN A 21 -3.91 8.25 -1.06
N GLY A 22 -4.66 8.27 -2.15
CA GLY A 22 -4.68 9.40 -3.07
C GLY A 22 -3.57 9.33 -4.11
N ASN A 23 -3.42 10.43 -4.85
CA ASN A 23 -2.44 10.58 -5.90
C ASN A 23 -1.30 11.49 -5.43
N PHE A 24 -0.08 10.95 -5.44
CA PHE A 24 1.10 11.75 -5.14
C PHE A 24 1.35 12.73 -6.28
N VAL A 25 1.51 13.99 -5.94
CA VAL A 25 1.90 15.05 -6.86
C VAL A 25 3.26 15.58 -6.44
N SER A 26 4.22 15.59 -7.34
CA SER A 26 5.55 16.11 -7.09
C SER A 26 5.64 17.62 -7.38
N LYS A 27 6.68 18.24 -6.81
CA LYS A 27 6.98 19.65 -7.06
C LYS A 27 7.17 19.93 -8.54
N GLU A 28 7.86 19.03 -9.25
CA GLU A 28 8.15 19.14 -10.68
C GLU A 28 6.86 19.13 -11.51
N GLN A 29 5.89 18.31 -11.11
CA GLN A 29 4.57 18.28 -11.77
C GLN A 29 3.80 19.59 -11.56
N VAL A 30 3.87 20.16 -10.35
CA VAL A 30 3.22 21.45 -10.06
C VAL A 30 3.87 22.58 -10.85
N GLU A 31 5.20 22.59 -10.95
CA GLU A 31 5.95 23.58 -11.74
C GLU A 31 5.70 23.48 -13.25
N ALA A 32 5.35 22.29 -13.75
CA ALA A 32 4.96 22.09 -15.14
C ALA A 32 3.57 22.64 -15.47
N LEU A 33 2.75 22.97 -14.47
CA LEU A 33 1.43 23.55 -14.70
C LEU A 33 1.53 24.98 -15.18
N GLN A 34 0.76 25.29 -16.22
CA GLN A 34 0.69 26.64 -16.78
C GLN A 34 -0.76 27.11 -16.84
N LYS A 35 -0.98 28.39 -16.55
CA LYS A 35 -2.29 29.01 -16.72
C LYS A 35 -2.75 28.90 -18.18
N GLY A 36 -4.01 28.54 -18.38
CA GLY A 36 -4.60 28.32 -19.70
C GLY A 36 -4.49 26.90 -20.23
N MET A 37 -3.91 25.96 -19.48
CA MET A 37 -3.93 24.54 -19.82
C MET A 37 -5.36 23.99 -19.77
N SER A 38 -5.69 23.10 -20.72
CA SER A 38 -6.96 22.38 -20.70
C SER A 38 -6.99 21.34 -19.55
N ARG A 39 -8.19 20.93 -19.15
CA ARG A 39 -8.38 19.85 -18.14
C ARG A 39 -7.63 18.57 -18.52
N GLU A 40 -7.63 18.24 -19.79
CA GLU A 40 -6.92 17.07 -20.31
C GLU A 40 -5.42 17.15 -20.08
N GLN A 41 -4.81 18.29 -20.41
CA GLN A 41 -3.39 18.54 -20.18
C GLN A 41 -3.03 18.49 -18.69
N VAL A 42 -3.84 19.10 -17.83
CA VAL A 42 -3.64 19.02 -16.37
C VAL A 42 -3.74 17.58 -15.88
N ARG A 43 -4.69 16.79 -16.40
CA ARG A 43 -4.82 15.36 -16.05
C ARG A 43 -3.64 14.53 -16.54
N GLN A 44 -3.06 14.85 -17.70
CA GLN A 44 -1.86 14.16 -18.18
C GLN A 44 -0.64 14.41 -17.30
N ILE A 45 -0.53 15.60 -16.71
CA ILE A 45 0.59 15.97 -15.83
C ILE A 45 0.38 15.43 -14.42
N LEU A 46 -0.78 15.69 -13.82
CA LEU A 46 -1.05 15.38 -12.40
C LEU A 46 -1.72 14.02 -12.17
N GLY A 47 -2.25 13.41 -13.23
CA GLY A 47 -3.10 12.22 -13.12
C GLY A 47 -4.55 12.56 -12.76
N THR A 48 -5.29 11.54 -12.33
CA THR A 48 -6.71 11.69 -11.97
C THR A 48 -6.87 12.33 -10.60
N PRO A 49 -7.68 13.40 -10.45
CA PRO A 49 -7.93 14.00 -9.14
C PRO A 49 -8.66 13.03 -8.21
N LEU A 50 -8.40 13.15 -6.92
CA LEU A 50 -9.11 12.35 -5.90
C LEU A 50 -10.57 12.77 -5.80
N VAL A 51 -10.83 14.07 -5.90
CA VAL A 51 -12.18 14.63 -5.86
C VAL A 51 -12.38 15.57 -7.05
N SER A 52 -13.38 15.25 -7.86
CA SER A 52 -13.94 16.15 -8.88
C SER A 52 -15.45 16.26 -8.62
N SER A 53 -15.91 17.44 -8.24
CA SER A 53 -17.32 17.65 -7.97
C SER A 53 -18.09 17.81 -9.27
N VAL A 54 -19.19 17.07 -9.43
CA VAL A 54 -20.12 17.26 -10.54
C VAL A 54 -20.86 18.59 -10.45
N PHE A 55 -21.03 19.11 -9.23
CA PHE A 55 -21.74 20.36 -8.97
C PHE A 55 -20.82 21.60 -9.01
N HIS A 56 -19.52 21.40 -8.78
CA HIS A 56 -18.49 22.43 -8.83
C HIS A 56 -17.43 21.98 -9.81
N ASN A 57 -17.77 22.00 -11.09
CA ASN A 57 -16.93 21.47 -12.17
C ASN A 57 -15.67 22.33 -12.43
N ASP A 58 -15.58 23.46 -11.73
CA ASP A 58 -14.49 24.43 -11.77
C ASP A 58 -13.31 24.09 -10.83
N ARG A 59 -13.40 22.97 -10.07
CA ARG A 59 -12.41 22.64 -9.06
C ARG A 59 -12.05 21.14 -9.04
N TRP A 60 -10.75 20.85 -9.03
CA TRP A 60 -10.20 19.52 -8.78
C TRP A 60 -9.32 19.51 -7.55
N ASP A 61 -9.54 18.54 -6.68
CA ASP A 61 -8.74 18.36 -5.47
C ASP A 61 -7.89 17.08 -5.60
N TYR A 62 -6.58 17.27 -5.47
CA TYR A 62 -5.59 16.21 -5.33
C TYR A 62 -5.21 16.14 -3.87
N VAL A 63 -5.39 14.98 -3.26
CA VAL A 63 -5.03 14.75 -1.86
C VAL A 63 -4.18 13.49 -1.82
N PHE A 64 -3.05 13.60 -1.16
CA PHE A 64 -2.15 12.49 -0.89
C PHE A 64 -2.00 12.32 0.62
N SER A 65 -2.11 11.11 1.11
CA SER A 65 -1.83 10.79 2.50
C SER A 65 -0.97 9.54 2.61
N LEU A 66 0.06 9.64 3.43
CA LEU A 66 0.97 8.55 3.78
C LEU A 66 0.95 8.34 5.29
N ARG A 67 0.52 7.16 5.71
CA ARG A 67 0.60 6.72 7.10
C ARG A 67 1.47 5.49 7.19
N ARG A 68 2.55 5.59 7.94
CA ARG A 68 3.49 4.49 8.17
C ARG A 68 3.83 4.44 9.65
N GLN A 69 3.89 3.25 10.20
CA GLN A 69 4.25 3.06 11.62
C GLN A 69 5.64 3.64 11.93
N GLY A 70 5.70 4.50 12.93
CA GLY A 70 6.94 5.15 13.38
C GLY A 70 7.45 6.27 12.47
N VAL A 71 6.61 6.76 11.55
CA VAL A 71 6.81 8.01 10.79
C VAL A 71 5.61 8.89 11.05
N GLU A 72 5.84 10.19 11.14
CA GLU A 72 4.74 11.15 11.24
C GLU A 72 3.84 11.04 10.01
N PRO A 73 2.51 10.99 10.19
CA PRO A 73 1.58 10.95 9.07
C PRO A 73 1.77 12.20 8.20
N GLN A 74 1.91 11.98 6.90
CA GLN A 74 2.03 13.06 5.94
C GLN A 74 0.73 13.19 5.15
N GLN A 75 0.25 14.40 5.03
CA GLN A 75 -0.88 14.74 4.17
C GLN A 75 -0.53 15.97 3.36
N ARG A 76 -0.80 15.92 2.07
CA ARG A 76 -0.59 17.02 1.13
C ARG A 76 -1.82 17.22 0.29
N ARG A 77 -2.14 18.47 0.01
CA ARG A 77 -3.30 18.84 -0.78
C ARG A 77 -2.89 19.83 -1.86
N LEU A 78 -3.38 19.60 -3.07
CA LEU A 78 -3.30 20.54 -4.19
C LEU A 78 -4.70 20.71 -4.75
N THR A 79 -5.14 21.94 -4.92
CA THR A 79 -6.42 22.29 -5.54
C THR A 79 -6.15 23.05 -6.83
N VAL A 80 -6.71 22.57 -7.93
CA VAL A 80 -6.63 23.20 -9.23
C VAL A 80 -7.98 23.80 -9.58
N TYR A 81 -7.99 25.07 -9.94
CA TYR A 81 -9.18 25.81 -10.33
C TYR A 81 -9.23 26.00 -11.84
N PHE A 82 -10.41 25.81 -12.40
CA PHE A 82 -10.69 25.94 -13.80
C PHE A 82 -11.73 27.04 -14.05
N LYS A 83 -11.58 27.74 -15.15
CA LYS A 83 -12.57 28.66 -15.68
C LYS A 83 -12.70 28.39 -17.19
N ASP A 84 -13.93 28.17 -17.66
CA ASP A 84 -14.21 27.86 -19.04
C ASP A 84 -13.34 26.69 -19.60
N ASP A 85 -13.22 25.61 -18.78
CA ASP A 85 -12.40 24.41 -19.03
C ASP A 85 -10.89 24.63 -19.12
N MET A 86 -10.42 25.85 -18.86
CA MET A 86 -9.01 26.22 -18.80
C MET A 86 -8.57 26.39 -17.34
N MET A 87 -7.35 25.94 -17.05
CA MET A 87 -6.73 26.14 -15.75
C MET A 87 -6.51 27.62 -15.48
N GLU A 88 -7.06 28.12 -14.40
CA GLU A 88 -6.87 29.47 -13.93
C GLU A 88 -5.72 29.59 -12.94
N ARG A 89 -5.71 28.73 -11.92
CA ARG A 89 -4.70 28.70 -10.86
C ARG A 89 -4.64 27.32 -10.17
N ALA A 90 -3.53 27.07 -9.52
CA ALA A 90 -3.35 25.95 -8.60
C ALA A 90 -2.90 26.49 -7.24
N GLU A 91 -3.48 25.98 -6.17
CA GLU A 91 -3.19 26.35 -4.78
C GLU A 91 -3.07 25.10 -3.92
N GLY A 92 -2.11 25.06 -3.02
CA GLY A 92 -1.94 23.91 -2.15
C GLY A 92 -0.72 23.98 -1.26
N ASP A 93 -0.44 22.85 -0.62
CA ASP A 93 0.72 22.68 0.23
C ASP A 93 2.01 22.66 -0.61
N THR A 94 3.14 22.91 0.06
CA THR A 94 4.45 22.68 -0.57
C THR A 94 4.63 21.21 -0.87
N MET A 95 4.78 20.89 -2.15
CA MET A 95 4.99 19.52 -2.59
C MET A 95 6.46 19.14 -2.50
N PRO A 96 6.79 17.92 -2.02
CA PRO A 96 8.15 17.43 -2.06
C PRO A 96 8.56 17.12 -3.50
N SER A 97 9.87 17.18 -3.77
CA SER A 97 10.39 16.66 -5.02
C SER A 97 10.26 15.13 -5.07
N GLU A 98 10.30 14.57 -6.26
CA GLU A 98 10.27 13.11 -6.42
C GLU A 98 11.43 12.44 -5.67
N ALA A 99 12.62 13.02 -5.75
CA ALA A 99 13.80 12.52 -5.04
C ALA A 99 13.65 12.57 -3.51
N GLU A 100 13.07 13.64 -2.95
CA GLU A 100 12.78 13.75 -1.52
C GLU A 100 11.76 12.70 -1.09
N PHE A 101 10.72 12.50 -1.88
CA PHE A 101 9.70 11.50 -1.60
C PHE A 101 10.30 10.08 -1.60
N VAL A 102 11.07 9.72 -2.62
CA VAL A 102 11.75 8.42 -2.71
C VAL A 102 12.69 8.23 -1.52
N SER A 103 13.50 9.23 -1.17
CA SER A 103 14.40 9.15 -0.02
C SER A 103 13.65 8.92 1.31
N THR A 104 12.46 9.50 1.45
CA THR A 104 11.59 9.28 2.62
C THR A 104 11.11 7.83 2.70
N LEU A 105 10.84 7.20 1.54
CA LEU A 105 10.45 5.80 1.48
C LEU A 105 11.64 4.87 1.77
N GLU A 106 12.82 5.17 1.24
CA GLU A 106 14.03 4.36 1.36
C GLU A 106 14.67 4.43 2.75
N ALA A 107 14.62 5.58 3.41
CA ALA A 107 15.29 5.82 4.71
C ALA A 107 14.94 4.78 5.79
N LYS A 108 13.86 4.02 5.63
CA LYS A 108 13.44 2.95 6.54
C LYS A 108 13.59 1.53 6.01
N ASN A 109 13.89 1.36 4.75
CA ASN A 109 14.16 0.07 4.14
C ASN A 109 15.64 -0.33 4.26
N ARG A 110 16.35 0.14 5.30
CA ARG A 110 17.65 -0.46 5.60
C ARG A 110 17.40 -1.93 5.88
N PRO A 111 17.90 -2.85 5.04
CA PRO A 111 17.72 -4.26 5.28
C PRO A 111 18.36 -4.55 6.64
N GLY A 112 17.53 -4.88 7.63
CA GLY A 112 18.03 -5.51 8.85
C GLY A 112 18.87 -6.70 8.38
N LYS A 113 19.88 -7.08 9.19
CA LYS A 113 20.71 -8.26 8.90
C LYS A 113 19.80 -9.39 8.40
N VAL A 114 19.90 -9.70 7.12
CA VAL A 114 19.09 -10.74 6.50
C VAL A 114 19.33 -12.03 7.29
N PRO A 115 18.31 -12.65 7.87
CA PRO A 115 18.47 -13.93 8.55
C PRO A 115 19.07 -14.91 7.54
N ARG A 116 19.99 -15.71 8.01
CA ARG A 116 20.53 -16.80 7.20
C ARG A 116 19.37 -17.73 6.81
N LEU A 117 19.04 -17.79 5.52
CA LEU A 117 17.94 -18.61 5.01
C LEU A 117 18.31 -20.09 4.90
N GLU A 118 19.60 -20.39 4.93
CA GLU A 118 20.11 -21.76 4.88
C GLU A 118 20.51 -22.18 6.28
N ALA A 119 19.89 -23.24 6.79
CA ALA A 119 20.32 -23.91 8.00
C ALA A 119 21.51 -24.82 7.69
N THR A 120 22.52 -24.82 8.57
CA THR A 120 23.62 -25.78 8.45
C THR A 120 23.13 -27.19 8.80
N GLU A 121 23.83 -28.22 8.28
CA GLU A 121 23.48 -29.61 8.59
C GLU A 121 23.51 -29.92 10.09
N GLU A 122 24.36 -29.21 10.85
CA GLU A 122 24.43 -29.33 12.30
C GLU A 122 23.20 -28.77 12.99
N GLU A 123 22.69 -27.62 12.51
CA GLU A 123 21.44 -27.02 13.00
C GLU A 123 20.24 -27.92 12.66
N LEU A 124 20.21 -28.52 11.47
CA LEU A 124 19.16 -29.48 11.09
C LEU A 124 19.17 -30.74 11.93
N ARG A 125 20.35 -31.22 12.33
CA ARG A 125 20.47 -32.36 13.24
C ARG A 125 20.07 -32.04 14.68
N ALA A 126 20.24 -30.78 15.10
CA ALA A 126 19.86 -30.32 16.43
C ALA A 126 18.34 -30.14 16.60
N PHE A 127 17.60 -30.01 15.49
CA PHE A 127 16.14 -29.98 15.58
C PHE A 127 15.59 -31.39 15.83
N PRO A 128 14.86 -31.60 16.91
CA PRO A 128 14.18 -32.87 17.13
C PRO A 128 13.24 -33.10 15.94
N LYS A 129 13.38 -34.23 15.27
CA LYS A 129 12.38 -34.67 14.30
C LYS A 129 11.05 -34.68 15.02
N SER A 130 10.19 -33.69 14.74
CA SER A 130 8.81 -33.70 15.16
C SER A 130 8.26 -35.05 14.63
N SER A 131 7.99 -35.96 15.52
CA SER A 131 7.18 -37.13 15.20
C SER A 131 5.83 -36.56 14.79
N THR A 132 5.63 -36.37 13.50
CA THR A 132 4.30 -36.09 12.95
C THR A 132 3.38 -37.16 13.52
N PRO A 133 2.36 -36.79 14.31
CA PRO A 133 1.34 -37.78 14.70
C PRO A 133 0.85 -38.36 13.37
N ALA A 134 0.85 -39.71 13.28
CA ALA A 134 0.36 -40.40 12.11
C ALA A 134 -0.93 -39.73 11.67
N ALA A 135 -0.95 -39.24 10.45
CA ALA A 135 -2.12 -38.59 9.87
C ALA A 135 -3.32 -39.47 10.16
N GLN A 136 -4.23 -38.99 11.01
CA GLN A 136 -5.55 -39.63 11.08
C GLN A 136 -6.11 -39.61 9.68
N PRO A 137 -6.59 -40.74 9.17
CA PRO A 137 -7.19 -40.74 7.84
C PRO A 137 -8.30 -39.68 7.84
N GLU A 138 -8.14 -38.71 6.97
CA GLU A 138 -9.10 -37.66 6.73
C GLU A 138 -10.44 -38.34 6.42
N PRO A 139 -11.53 -38.02 7.14
CA PRO A 139 -12.82 -38.64 6.87
C PRO A 139 -13.14 -38.43 5.40
N ALA A 140 -13.39 -39.51 4.69
CA ALA A 140 -13.74 -39.47 3.29
C ALA A 140 -14.87 -38.44 3.07
N PRO A 141 -14.75 -37.57 2.04
CA PRO A 141 -15.77 -36.59 1.77
C PRO A 141 -17.12 -37.29 1.62
N PRO A 142 -18.20 -36.74 2.19
CA PRO A 142 -19.51 -37.37 2.09
C PRO A 142 -19.85 -37.58 0.63
N ALA A 143 -20.11 -38.83 0.27
CA ALA A 143 -20.51 -39.17 -1.08
C ALA A 143 -21.80 -38.41 -1.42
N THR A 144 -21.74 -37.66 -2.51
CA THR A 144 -22.88 -37.00 -3.15
C THR A 144 -23.57 -35.89 -2.35
N THR A 145 -22.94 -34.71 -2.32
CA THR A 145 -23.71 -33.48 -2.10
C THR A 145 -24.40 -33.14 -3.45
N ASN A 146 -25.65 -33.51 -3.58
CA ASN A 146 -26.45 -33.14 -4.76
C ASN A 146 -26.84 -31.67 -4.60
N TYR A 147 -26.10 -30.77 -5.23
CA TYR A 147 -26.47 -29.36 -5.27
C TYR A 147 -27.61 -29.15 -6.25
N PRO A 148 -28.69 -28.48 -5.86
CA PRO A 148 -29.74 -28.12 -6.83
C PRO A 148 -29.15 -27.22 -7.92
N PRO A 149 -29.59 -27.34 -9.17
CA PRO A 149 -29.09 -26.51 -10.26
C PRO A 149 -29.35 -25.03 -9.97
N LEU A 150 -28.31 -24.19 -10.19
CA LEU A 150 -28.33 -22.74 -9.93
C LEU A 150 -29.29 -21.99 -10.91
N GLU A 151 -29.72 -22.61 -11.97
CA GLU A 151 -30.62 -22.00 -12.96
C GLU A 151 -31.84 -22.88 -13.17
N SER A 152 -33.02 -22.24 -13.14
CA SER A 152 -34.27 -22.89 -13.55
C SER A 152 -34.22 -23.15 -15.05
N ALA A 153 -34.51 -24.37 -15.46
CA ALA A 153 -34.63 -24.72 -16.88
C ALA A 153 -35.59 -23.75 -17.60
N PRO A 154 -35.21 -23.17 -18.76
CA PRO A 154 -36.12 -22.32 -19.50
C PRO A 154 -37.35 -23.14 -19.96
N ARG A 155 -38.53 -22.53 -19.82
CA ARG A 155 -39.80 -23.09 -20.30
C ARG A 155 -39.91 -23.00 -21.79
#